data_f79dcec7623cd43884c65017fde99307
#
_entry.id   f79dcec7623cd43884c65017fde99307
#
_cell.length_a   1.000
_cell.length_b   1.000
_cell.length_c   1.000
_cell.angle_alpha   90.00
_cell.angle_beta   90.00
_cell.angle_gamma   90.00
#
_symmetry.space_group_name_H-M   'P 1'
#
loop_
_entity.id
_entity.type
_entity.pdbx_description
1 polymer ?
#
loop_
_entity_poly.entity_id
_entity_poly.type
_entity_poly.pdbx_seq_one_letter_code
_entity_poly.pdbx_strand_id
1 'polypeptide(L)'
;MSMERPVPQQLSRPMVSDLEEFGAAVCEVLHEPGSLPTAALSESTRLADQTTFHIGGPARRLVVAHTEQELIDEVSRADNDGEPLLVLSGGSNVLIGDDGFPGTVVRVATTGLSAEVSGCGGAVVAVQAGVQWDALVTHAIDEEWSGVEALSGIPGLVGAAPIQNIGAYGCDVSGYVYR
;
A
#
# COMPACT_ATOMS: atom_id res chain seq x y z
N MET A 1 23.33 45.91 -2.98
CA MET A 1 21.98 45.70 -3.53
C MET A 1 21.68 44.20 -3.44
N SER A 2 21.10 43.80 -2.30
CA SER A 2 20.76 42.39 -2.04
C SER A 2 19.37 42.12 -2.60
N MET A 3 19.26 41.23 -3.56
CA MET A 3 18.00 40.73 -4.07
C MET A 3 17.48 39.64 -3.13
N GLU A 4 16.54 39.97 -2.26
CA GLU A 4 15.72 38.99 -1.54
C GLU A 4 14.76 38.31 -2.52
N ARG A 5 14.83 36.98 -2.58
CA ARG A 5 13.85 36.17 -3.31
C ARG A 5 12.57 36.09 -2.48
N PRO A 6 11.38 36.27 -3.09
CA PRO A 6 10.14 36.12 -2.36
C PRO A 6 9.92 34.66 -1.93
N VAL A 7 9.57 34.47 -0.65
CA VAL A 7 9.15 33.19 -0.08
C VAL A 7 7.77 32.85 -0.68
N PRO A 8 7.54 31.59 -1.15
CA PRO A 8 6.22 31.18 -1.62
C PRO A 8 5.22 31.25 -0.47
N GLN A 9 4.09 31.90 -0.70
CA GLN A 9 2.97 31.89 0.22
C GLN A 9 2.48 30.44 0.42
N GLN A 10 2.52 29.98 1.67
CA GLN A 10 1.84 28.76 2.08
C GLN A 10 0.35 28.90 1.76
N LEU A 11 -0.12 28.09 0.82
CA LEU A 11 -1.54 27.87 0.60
C LEU A 11 -2.09 27.23 1.91
N SER A 12 -2.92 27.98 2.60
CA SER A 12 -3.66 27.49 3.77
C SER A 12 -4.57 26.33 3.33
N ARG A 13 -4.33 25.16 3.90
CA ARG A 13 -5.18 23.99 3.72
C ARG A 13 -6.60 24.31 4.22
N PRO A 14 -7.66 24.05 3.46
CA PRO A 14 -9.01 24.12 4.00
C PRO A 14 -9.18 23.04 5.08
N MET A 15 -9.80 23.44 6.18
CA MET A 15 -10.17 22.51 7.26
C MET A 15 -11.35 21.63 6.81
N VAL A 16 -11.33 20.37 7.21
CA VAL A 16 -12.25 19.29 6.83
C VAL A 16 -13.74 19.56 7.18
N SER A 17 -14.06 20.67 7.84
CA SER A 17 -15.43 21.05 8.20
C SER A 17 -16.29 21.56 7.06
N ASP A 18 -15.71 21.85 5.87
CA ASP A 18 -16.42 22.53 4.78
C ASP A 18 -16.84 21.58 3.65
N LEU A 19 -16.68 20.26 3.83
CA LEU A 19 -17.02 19.26 2.83
C LEU A 19 -18.52 19.00 2.62
N GLU A 20 -19.38 19.52 3.51
CA GLU A 20 -20.83 19.37 3.38
C GLU A 20 -21.50 20.40 2.44
N GLU A 21 -20.81 21.46 2.03
CA GLU A 21 -21.38 22.54 1.19
C GLU A 21 -21.02 22.47 -0.28
N PHE A 22 -20.15 21.54 -0.72
CA PHE A 22 -19.90 21.31 -2.14
C PHE A 22 -20.92 20.33 -2.75
N GLY A 23 -22.18 20.72 -2.67
CA GLY A 23 -23.26 20.06 -3.37
C GLY A 23 -23.13 20.24 -4.89
N ALA A 24 -23.20 19.11 -5.60
CA ALA A 24 -23.63 18.95 -6.98
C ALA A 24 -22.66 19.42 -8.08
N ALA A 25 -21.59 18.65 -8.31
CA ALA A 25 -21.13 18.21 -9.63
C ALA A 25 -20.06 17.12 -9.49
N VAL A 26 -20.32 16.12 -8.67
CA VAL A 26 -19.51 14.88 -8.69
C VAL A 26 -20.04 14.06 -9.84
N CYS A 27 -19.29 14.00 -10.93
CA CYS A 27 -19.52 12.99 -11.95
C CYS A 27 -18.97 11.67 -11.34
N GLU A 28 -19.83 10.94 -10.65
CA GLU A 28 -19.51 9.66 -10.04
C GLU A 28 -19.37 8.63 -11.16
N VAL A 29 -18.17 8.46 -11.63
CA VAL A 29 -17.82 7.26 -12.41
C VAL A 29 -17.44 6.19 -11.40
N LEU A 30 -18.43 5.41 -10.98
CA LEU A 30 -18.19 4.17 -10.25
C LEU A 30 -17.44 3.22 -11.19
N HIS A 31 -16.13 3.16 -11.03
CA HIS A 31 -15.34 2.12 -11.68
C HIS A 31 -15.59 0.83 -10.91
N GLU A 32 -16.06 -0.21 -11.59
CA GLU A 32 -16.19 -1.55 -11.01
C GLU A 32 -14.85 -1.97 -10.40
N PRO A 33 -14.83 -2.64 -9.24
CA PRO A 33 -13.59 -3.03 -8.59
C PRO A 33 -12.77 -3.93 -9.50
N GLY A 34 -11.75 -3.35 -10.12
CA GLY A 34 -10.81 -4.08 -10.95
C GLY A 34 -9.95 -5.03 -10.12
N SER A 35 -9.74 -6.24 -10.60
CA SER A 35 -8.80 -7.19 -10.00
C SER A 35 -7.38 -6.87 -10.48
N LEU A 36 -6.61 -6.12 -9.68
CA LEU A 36 -5.18 -5.94 -9.95
C LEU A 36 -4.37 -7.17 -9.48
N PRO A 37 -3.24 -7.48 -10.15
CA PRO A 37 -2.44 -8.65 -9.79
C PRO A 37 -1.84 -8.50 -8.38
N THR A 38 -1.88 -9.60 -7.64
CA THR A 38 -1.15 -9.77 -6.38
C THR A 38 0.13 -10.56 -6.60
N ALA A 39 1.05 -10.53 -5.63
CA ALA A 39 2.27 -11.30 -5.70
C ALA A 39 1.97 -12.81 -5.74
N ALA A 40 2.72 -13.56 -6.55
CA ALA A 40 2.65 -15.02 -6.53
C ALA A 40 3.00 -15.54 -5.13
N LEU A 41 2.18 -16.47 -4.63
CA LEU A 41 2.30 -17.02 -3.28
C LEU A 41 2.82 -18.46 -3.35
N SER A 42 3.69 -18.81 -2.42
CA SER A 42 4.17 -20.17 -2.21
C SER A 42 3.49 -20.76 -0.97
N GLU A 43 3.07 -22.02 -1.05
CA GLU A 43 2.55 -22.77 0.11
C GLU A 43 3.65 -23.21 1.09
N SER A 44 4.91 -22.99 0.73
CA SER A 44 6.06 -23.31 1.58
C SER A 44 6.10 -22.42 2.82
N THR A 45 6.37 -23.01 3.98
CA THR A 45 6.64 -22.28 5.23
C THR A 45 8.01 -21.63 5.27
N ARG A 46 8.86 -21.85 4.27
CA ARG A 46 10.17 -21.19 4.14
C ARG A 46 9.98 -19.72 3.81
N LEU A 47 10.50 -18.87 4.68
CA LEU A 47 10.39 -17.43 4.47
C LEU A 47 11.32 -16.92 3.37
N ALA A 48 12.35 -17.68 3.01
CA ALA A 48 13.14 -17.43 1.80
C ALA A 48 12.29 -17.39 0.51
N ASP A 49 11.20 -18.16 0.44
CA ASP A 49 10.30 -18.18 -0.71
C ASP A 49 9.33 -16.97 -0.70
N GLN A 50 9.31 -16.22 0.41
CA GLN A 50 8.43 -15.07 0.63
C GLN A 50 9.19 -13.73 0.64
N THR A 51 10.50 -13.74 0.43
CA THR A 51 11.34 -12.54 0.46
C THR A 51 12.08 -12.35 -0.87
N THR A 52 12.29 -11.09 -1.25
CA THR A 52 13.04 -10.75 -2.47
C THR A 52 14.50 -11.19 -2.42
N PHE A 53 15.08 -11.23 -1.23
CA PHE A 53 16.47 -11.69 -1.05
C PHE A 53 16.64 -13.21 -1.14
N HIS A 54 15.53 -13.97 -1.11
CA HIS A 54 15.53 -15.43 -1.06
C HIS A 54 16.31 -15.99 0.13
N ILE A 55 16.28 -15.27 1.26
CA ILE A 55 16.92 -15.62 2.53
C ILE A 55 15.84 -15.69 3.61
N GLY A 56 15.94 -16.66 4.50
CA GLY A 56 15.08 -16.84 5.65
C GLY A 56 14.72 -18.30 5.90
N GLY A 57 14.84 -18.72 7.15
CA GLY A 57 14.41 -20.03 7.63
C GLY A 57 12.88 -20.17 7.63
N PRO A 58 12.36 -21.26 8.21
CA PRO A 58 10.91 -21.52 8.22
C PRO A 58 10.16 -20.63 9.22
N ALA A 59 8.91 -20.32 8.94
CA ALA A 59 7.95 -19.89 9.94
C ALA A 59 7.40 -21.12 10.68
N ARG A 60 7.04 -20.97 11.96
CA ARG A 60 6.29 -22.03 12.66
C ARG A 60 4.94 -22.26 11.98
N ARG A 61 4.28 -21.18 11.56
CA ARG A 61 3.04 -21.20 10.80
C ARG A 61 3.07 -20.07 9.76
N LEU A 62 2.70 -20.35 8.53
CA LEU A 62 2.49 -19.35 7.48
C LEU A 62 1.04 -19.40 7.03
N VAL A 63 0.39 -18.26 7.04
CA VAL A 63 -0.99 -18.07 6.57
C VAL A 63 -1.00 -16.99 5.52
N VAL A 64 -1.81 -17.20 4.49
CA VAL A 64 -2.07 -16.20 3.45
C VAL A 64 -3.46 -15.63 3.67
N ALA A 65 -3.55 -14.33 3.92
CA ALA A 65 -4.81 -13.62 4.09
C ALA A 65 -5.22 -12.98 2.75
N HIS A 66 -6.28 -13.48 2.15
CA HIS A 66 -6.84 -12.97 0.89
C HIS A 66 -7.93 -11.92 1.13
N THR A 67 -8.47 -11.86 2.34
CA THR A 67 -9.48 -10.89 2.75
C THR A 67 -9.04 -10.13 3.99
N GLU A 68 -9.63 -8.95 4.19
CA GLU A 68 -9.42 -8.17 5.40
C GLU A 68 -9.85 -8.95 6.66
N GLN A 69 -10.96 -9.69 6.56
CA GLN A 69 -11.47 -10.48 7.68
C GLN A 69 -10.49 -11.59 8.08
N GLU A 70 -9.92 -12.32 7.11
CA GLU A 70 -8.90 -13.34 7.39
C GLU A 70 -7.67 -12.72 8.08
N LEU A 71 -7.23 -11.53 7.66
CA LEU A 71 -6.12 -10.83 8.29
C LEU A 71 -6.46 -10.47 9.75
N ILE A 72 -7.64 -9.91 10.00
CA ILE A 72 -8.11 -9.54 11.34
C ILE A 72 -8.20 -10.77 12.24
N ASP A 73 -8.77 -11.86 11.74
CA ASP A 73 -8.95 -13.10 12.50
C ASP A 73 -7.61 -13.71 12.92
N GLU A 74 -6.63 -13.75 12.01
CA GLU A 74 -5.31 -14.31 12.32
C GLU A 74 -4.50 -13.42 13.26
N VAL A 75 -4.57 -12.10 13.11
CA VAL A 75 -3.92 -11.17 14.04
C VAL A 75 -4.54 -11.30 15.44
N SER A 76 -5.88 -11.30 15.51
CA SER A 76 -6.60 -11.43 16.78
C SER A 76 -6.33 -12.77 17.46
N ARG A 77 -6.24 -13.86 16.69
CA ARG A 77 -5.88 -15.18 17.22
C ARG A 77 -4.48 -15.16 17.83
N ALA A 78 -3.49 -14.66 17.09
CA ALA A 78 -2.11 -14.63 17.57
C ALA A 78 -1.97 -13.74 18.82
N ASP A 79 -2.66 -12.61 18.87
CA ASP A 79 -2.68 -11.70 20.03
C ASP A 79 -3.29 -12.38 21.27
N ASN A 80 -4.45 -13.03 21.11
CA ASN A 80 -5.13 -13.75 22.20
C ASN A 80 -4.29 -14.92 22.75
N ASP A 81 -3.55 -15.61 21.88
CA ASP A 81 -2.69 -16.75 22.25
C ASP A 81 -1.33 -16.29 22.80
N GLY A 82 -1.00 -14.99 22.75
CA GLY A 82 0.32 -14.46 23.07
C GLY A 82 1.41 -15.01 22.16
N GLU A 83 1.06 -15.36 20.91
CA GLU A 83 1.96 -15.92 19.93
C GLU A 83 2.72 -14.82 19.18
N PRO A 84 4.05 -14.95 18.95
CA PRO A 84 4.77 -14.03 18.07
C PRO A 84 4.13 -13.95 16.69
N LEU A 85 3.89 -12.74 16.21
CA LEU A 85 3.23 -12.45 14.94
C LEU A 85 4.12 -11.58 14.06
N LEU A 86 4.23 -11.96 12.79
CA LEU A 86 4.82 -11.14 11.73
C LEU A 86 3.79 -10.96 10.60
N VAL A 87 3.37 -9.72 10.35
CA VAL A 87 2.59 -9.39 9.16
C VAL A 87 3.55 -9.09 8.02
N LEU A 88 3.51 -9.91 6.98
CA LEU A 88 4.42 -9.85 5.84
C LEU A 88 3.68 -9.34 4.59
N SER A 89 4.20 -8.30 4.00
CA SER A 89 3.77 -7.77 2.69
C SER A 89 4.55 -8.45 1.55
N GLY A 90 5.07 -7.69 0.59
CA GLY A 90 5.84 -8.19 -0.56
C GLY A 90 7.19 -8.81 -0.24
N GLY A 91 7.69 -8.70 0.99
CA GLY A 91 8.99 -9.24 1.38
C GLY A 91 10.19 -8.56 0.72
N SER A 92 10.00 -7.35 0.15
CA SER A 92 11.05 -6.61 -0.55
C SER A 92 12.01 -5.85 0.36
N ASN A 93 11.61 -5.59 1.61
CA ASN A 93 12.41 -4.84 2.59
C ASN A 93 12.42 -5.55 3.95
N VAL A 94 12.66 -6.84 3.94
CA VAL A 94 12.77 -7.66 5.16
C VAL A 94 13.92 -8.64 5.02
N LEU A 95 14.67 -8.80 6.09
CA LEU A 95 15.74 -9.79 6.21
C LEU A 95 15.41 -10.72 7.39
N ILE A 96 15.34 -12.01 7.10
CA ILE A 96 15.00 -13.04 8.08
C ILE A 96 16.17 -14.00 8.18
N GLY A 97 16.58 -14.31 9.41
CA GLY A 97 17.69 -15.24 9.67
C GLY A 97 17.33 -16.70 9.32
N ASP A 98 18.35 -17.56 9.27
CA ASP A 98 18.20 -18.98 8.92
C ASP A 98 17.38 -19.78 9.95
N ASP A 99 17.34 -19.33 11.20
CA ASP A 99 16.48 -19.91 12.26
C ASP A 99 14.98 -19.65 11.99
N GLY A 100 14.66 -18.74 11.08
CA GLY A 100 13.29 -18.43 10.71
C GLY A 100 12.54 -17.56 11.73
N PHE A 101 11.22 -17.74 11.81
CA PHE A 101 10.35 -16.99 12.71
C PHE A 101 9.57 -17.95 13.63
N PRO A 102 9.72 -17.86 14.96
CA PRO A 102 9.16 -18.84 15.92
C PRO A 102 7.67 -18.58 16.22
N GLY A 103 6.92 -18.06 15.28
CA GLY A 103 5.52 -17.68 15.41
C GLY A 103 4.73 -17.81 14.13
N THR A 104 3.60 -17.12 14.10
CA THR A 104 2.75 -17.03 12.90
C THR A 104 3.22 -15.87 12.00
N VAL A 105 3.43 -16.18 10.73
CA VAL A 105 3.61 -15.20 9.67
C VAL A 105 2.31 -15.10 8.88
N VAL A 106 1.73 -13.91 8.79
CA VAL A 106 0.54 -13.66 7.97
C VAL A 106 0.96 -12.88 6.74
N ARG A 107 0.88 -13.53 5.59
CA ARG A 107 1.15 -12.93 4.29
C ARG A 107 -0.08 -12.19 3.81
N VAL A 108 0.03 -10.87 3.57
CA VAL A 108 -1.06 -10.06 3.03
C VAL A 108 -1.19 -10.28 1.53
N ALA A 109 -2.37 -10.74 1.10
CA ALA A 109 -2.70 -11.04 -0.31
C ALA A 109 -4.08 -10.50 -0.70
N THR A 110 -4.57 -9.48 0.01
CA THR A 110 -5.84 -8.83 -0.32
C THR A 110 -5.75 -8.12 -1.67
N THR A 111 -6.80 -8.16 -2.47
CA THR A 111 -6.85 -7.58 -3.82
C THR A 111 -8.06 -6.69 -3.99
N GLY A 112 -7.93 -5.68 -4.82
CA GLY A 112 -9.02 -4.78 -5.19
C GLY A 112 -8.58 -3.32 -5.20
N LEU A 113 -9.32 -2.54 -5.98
CA LEU A 113 -9.17 -1.11 -6.11
C LEU A 113 -10.55 -0.49 -6.32
N SER A 114 -10.80 0.64 -5.69
CA SER A 114 -11.93 1.51 -6.02
C SER A 114 -11.45 2.95 -6.14
N ALA A 115 -12.05 3.71 -7.04
CA ALA A 115 -11.65 5.09 -7.30
C ALA A 115 -12.86 6.01 -7.36
N GLU A 116 -12.72 7.18 -6.74
CA GLU A 116 -13.62 8.32 -6.91
C GLU A 116 -12.88 9.38 -7.71
N VAL A 117 -13.37 9.66 -8.92
CA VAL A 117 -12.72 10.60 -9.85
C VAL A 117 -13.55 11.84 -9.99
N SER A 118 -12.95 13.01 -9.79
CA SER A 118 -13.60 14.30 -10.04
C SER A 118 -12.90 15.07 -11.16
N GLY A 119 -13.69 15.70 -12.03
CA GLY A 119 -13.15 16.45 -13.18
C GLY A 119 -12.26 17.65 -12.82
N CYS A 120 -12.25 18.10 -11.57
CA CYS A 120 -11.45 19.22 -11.07
C CYS A 120 -10.53 18.87 -9.91
N GLY A 121 -10.74 17.73 -9.24
CA GLY A 121 -10.07 17.38 -7.99
C GLY A 121 -9.10 16.20 -8.09
N GLY A 122 -8.99 15.56 -9.24
CA GLY A 122 -8.19 14.36 -9.41
C GLY A 122 -8.92 13.09 -8.97
N ALA A 123 -8.16 12.03 -8.66
CA ALA A 123 -8.69 10.74 -8.23
C ALA A 123 -8.35 10.47 -6.76
N VAL A 124 -9.35 10.04 -5.99
CA VAL A 124 -9.16 9.42 -4.65
C VAL A 124 -9.31 7.92 -4.83
N VAL A 125 -8.23 7.18 -4.55
CA VAL A 125 -8.16 5.76 -4.85
C VAL A 125 -7.98 4.97 -3.56
N ALA A 126 -8.90 4.06 -3.27
CA ALA A 126 -8.76 3.08 -2.21
C ALA A 126 -8.25 1.76 -2.80
N VAL A 127 -7.08 1.31 -2.34
CA VAL A 127 -6.39 0.13 -2.88
C VAL A 127 -6.12 -0.85 -1.75
N GLN A 128 -6.39 -2.12 -2.00
CA GLN A 128 -6.10 -3.18 -1.06
C GLN A 128 -4.59 -3.38 -0.86
N ALA A 129 -4.21 -3.69 0.38
CA ALA A 129 -2.82 -3.73 0.83
C ALA A 129 -1.94 -4.77 0.10
N GLY A 130 -2.54 -5.85 -0.42
CA GLY A 130 -1.84 -6.92 -1.14
C GLY A 130 -1.65 -6.67 -2.64
N VAL A 131 -2.12 -5.55 -3.19
CA VAL A 131 -1.91 -5.17 -4.59
C VAL A 131 -0.44 -4.82 -4.82
N GLN A 132 0.12 -5.22 -5.96
CA GLN A 132 1.47 -4.84 -6.35
C GLN A 132 1.56 -3.34 -6.59
N TRP A 133 2.61 -2.70 -6.04
CA TRP A 133 2.80 -1.26 -6.17
C TRP A 133 2.86 -0.81 -7.64
N ASP A 134 3.68 -1.49 -8.45
CA ASP A 134 3.85 -1.10 -9.85
C ASP A 134 2.59 -1.36 -10.71
N ALA A 135 1.75 -2.31 -10.32
CA ALA A 135 0.45 -2.51 -10.94
C ALA A 135 -0.50 -1.35 -10.67
N LEU A 136 -0.48 -0.78 -9.45
CA LEU A 136 -1.22 0.45 -9.14
C LEU A 136 -0.69 1.63 -9.96
N VAL A 137 0.63 1.80 -10.08
CA VAL A 137 1.22 2.88 -10.87
C VAL A 137 0.84 2.76 -12.34
N THR A 138 0.91 1.55 -12.90
CA THR A 138 0.50 1.29 -14.28
C THR A 138 -0.97 1.64 -14.49
N HIS A 139 -1.83 1.18 -13.59
CA HIS A 139 -3.27 1.49 -13.65
C HIS A 139 -3.53 3.00 -13.57
N ALA A 140 -2.84 3.72 -12.68
CA ALA A 140 -2.97 5.17 -12.56
C ALA A 140 -2.57 5.90 -13.86
N ILE A 141 -1.52 5.43 -14.53
CA ILE A 141 -1.08 5.98 -15.83
C ILE A 141 -2.13 5.70 -16.92
N ASP A 142 -2.67 4.48 -16.97
CA ASP A 142 -3.68 4.09 -17.96
C ASP A 142 -4.98 4.89 -17.80
N GLU A 143 -5.32 5.26 -16.55
CA GLU A 143 -6.49 6.10 -16.22
C GLU A 143 -6.17 7.62 -16.25
N GLU A 144 -4.98 8.01 -16.69
CA GLU A 144 -4.50 9.39 -16.74
C GLU A 144 -4.47 10.11 -15.38
N TRP A 145 -4.32 9.35 -14.28
CA TRP A 145 -4.14 9.92 -12.94
C TRP A 145 -2.66 10.22 -12.70
N SER A 146 -2.35 11.46 -12.39
CA SER A 146 -0.97 11.89 -12.15
C SER A 146 -0.61 11.88 -10.67
N GLY A 147 0.69 11.66 -10.39
CA GLY A 147 1.28 11.82 -9.05
C GLY A 147 2.21 10.68 -8.66
N VAL A 148 1.87 9.45 -8.94
CA VAL A 148 2.64 8.26 -8.51
C VAL A 148 3.60 7.72 -9.58
N GLU A 149 3.58 8.26 -10.77
CA GLU A 149 4.38 7.80 -11.93
C GLU A 149 5.89 7.81 -11.68
N ALA A 150 6.38 8.77 -10.89
CA ALA A 150 7.79 8.84 -10.49
C ALA A 150 8.21 7.69 -9.56
N LEU A 151 7.25 6.97 -8.98
CA LEU A 151 7.48 5.86 -8.06
C LEU A 151 7.34 4.49 -8.74
N SER A 152 7.23 4.46 -10.08
CA SER A 152 7.21 3.22 -10.88
C SER A 152 8.47 2.39 -10.68
N GLY A 153 8.33 1.06 -10.73
CA GLY A 153 9.42 0.11 -10.58
C GLY A 153 9.89 -0.11 -9.14
N ILE A 154 9.38 0.61 -8.14
CA ILE A 154 9.68 0.35 -6.74
C ILE A 154 9.04 -0.99 -6.35
N PRO A 155 9.83 -1.96 -5.86
CA PRO A 155 9.29 -3.28 -5.52
C PRO A 155 8.46 -3.25 -4.24
N GLY A 156 7.44 -4.10 -4.18
CA GLY A 156 6.63 -4.30 -2.99
C GLY A 156 5.13 -4.21 -3.25
N LEU A 157 4.36 -4.18 -2.16
CA LEU A 157 2.90 -4.10 -2.20
C LEU A 157 2.43 -2.76 -1.63
N VAL A 158 1.24 -2.34 -2.04
CA VAL A 158 0.64 -1.05 -1.68
C VAL A 158 0.59 -0.85 -0.17
N GLY A 159 0.22 -1.86 0.63
CA GLY A 159 0.13 -1.73 2.08
C GLY A 159 1.46 -1.45 2.78
N ALA A 160 2.59 -1.85 2.19
CA ALA A 160 3.91 -1.56 2.75
C ALA A 160 4.47 -0.21 2.29
N ALA A 161 3.98 0.34 1.21
CA ALA A 161 4.48 1.58 0.62
C ALA A 161 4.51 2.76 1.62
N PRO A 162 3.42 3.08 2.36
CA PRO A 162 3.43 4.15 3.35
C PRO A 162 4.28 3.81 4.58
N ILE A 163 4.37 2.52 4.98
CA ILE A 163 5.18 2.10 6.13
C ILE A 163 6.67 2.37 5.89
N GLN A 164 7.12 2.12 4.66
CA GLN A 164 8.51 2.33 4.24
C GLN A 164 8.76 3.76 3.74
N ASN A 165 7.70 4.54 3.56
CA ASN A 165 7.74 5.84 2.88
C ASN A 165 8.54 5.76 1.57
N ILE A 166 8.10 4.87 0.67
CA ILE A 166 8.80 4.67 -0.61
C ILE A 166 8.94 5.98 -1.36
N GLY A 167 10.08 6.18 -2.00
CA GLY A 167 10.37 7.42 -2.70
C GLY A 167 11.40 7.26 -3.80
N ALA A 168 11.27 8.07 -4.83
CA ALA A 168 12.20 8.17 -5.94
C ALA A 168 12.13 9.55 -6.60
N TYR A 169 13.25 10.00 -7.17
CA TYR A 169 13.34 11.25 -7.94
C TYR A 169 12.83 12.50 -7.22
N GLY A 170 12.98 12.53 -5.90
CA GLY A 170 12.54 13.66 -5.07
C GLY A 170 11.06 13.68 -4.70
N CYS A 171 10.33 12.63 -5.07
CA CYS A 171 8.95 12.38 -4.66
C CYS A 171 8.91 11.20 -3.68
N ASP A 172 7.95 11.20 -2.77
CA ASP A 172 7.67 10.08 -1.88
C ASP A 172 6.16 9.86 -1.73
N VAL A 173 5.79 8.66 -1.26
CA VAL A 173 4.40 8.26 -1.17
C VAL A 173 3.60 9.09 -0.16
N SER A 174 4.25 9.70 0.83
CA SER A 174 3.57 10.48 1.88
C SER A 174 2.81 11.68 1.32
N GLY A 175 3.25 12.20 0.16
CA GLY A 175 2.57 13.28 -0.56
C GLY A 175 1.21 12.88 -1.16
N TYR A 176 0.95 11.58 -1.31
CA TYR A 176 -0.22 11.03 -1.99
C TYR A 176 -1.12 10.20 -1.08
N VAL A 177 -0.62 9.77 0.09
CA VAL A 177 -1.46 9.05 1.07
C VAL A 177 -2.40 10.04 1.73
N TYR A 178 -3.69 9.77 1.60
CA TYR A 178 -4.78 10.54 2.19
C TYR A 178 -5.63 9.65 3.08
N ARG A 179 -6.10 10.22 4.20
CA ARG A 179 -7.03 9.55 5.11
C ARG A 179 -7.91 10.60 5.77
#